data_148e742561449cc4d7b8bd5d4f743c33
#
_entry.id   148e742561449cc4d7b8bd5d4f743c33
#
_cell.length_a   1.000
_cell.length_b   1.000
_cell.length_c   1.000
_cell.angle_alpha   90.00
_cell.angle_beta   90.00
_cell.angle_gamma   90.00
#
_symmetry.space_group_name_H-M   'P 1'
#
loop_
_entity.id
_entity.type
_entity.pdbx_description
1 polymer ?
#
loop_
_entity_poly.entity_id
_entity_poly.type
_entity_poly.pdbx_seq_one_letter_code
_entity_poly.pdbx_strand_id
1 'polypeptide(L)'
;SGGGYSGAIYSGFFTAKAMNKAIKWCSYTPSKIEDTRKVRLLSKEIISDNTLLLTFEKPKGLTYKAGQYAVLQLHTPQYTHLDMPLRPLSMVSHPSQDTLKFAMRISNSAFKRSIMDMSVGDQATIFAPMGNFTLRNKGHVVFFAAGIGITPVVSMLKELELQHFIGHVTLCYSCKNESSAAFHKDLKQCSLPNYTYLPVFTQTQKRIDKTYISKHIPYLLDSQCYIVGTHSFVKEIETILLGQGVHRKAIVKDDFN
;
A
#
# COMPACT_ATOMS: atom_id res chain seq x y z
N SER A 1 26.22 36.98 8.50
CA SER A 1 26.74 35.63 8.63
C SER A 1 26.20 34.96 9.90
N GLY A 2 25.08 34.30 9.83
CA GLY A 2 24.41 33.67 10.97
C GLY A 2 23.22 32.82 10.54
N GLY A 3 23.40 31.91 9.57
CA GLY A 3 22.31 31.12 9.00
C GLY A 3 22.45 29.61 9.12
N GLY A 4 23.38 29.08 9.92
CA GLY A 4 23.71 27.65 9.91
C GLY A 4 23.00 26.74 10.92
N TYR A 5 22.41 27.26 11.98
CA TYR A 5 21.88 26.41 13.07
C TYR A 5 20.36 26.21 13.10
N SER A 6 19.58 27.09 12.48
CA SER A 6 18.13 26.95 12.50
C SER A 6 17.58 25.87 11.56
N GLY A 7 18.25 25.61 10.42
CA GLY A 7 17.80 24.62 9.43
C GLY A 7 17.90 23.16 9.92
N ALA A 8 18.97 22.83 10.66
CA ALA A 8 19.19 21.48 11.18
C ALA A 8 18.23 21.12 12.33
N ILE A 9 17.91 22.08 13.20
CA ILE A 9 16.94 21.89 14.28
C ILE A 9 15.52 21.76 13.72
N TYR A 10 15.16 22.54 12.71
CA TYR A 10 13.85 22.43 12.04
C TYR A 10 13.70 21.09 11.29
N SER A 11 14.72 20.61 10.60
CA SER A 11 14.65 19.32 9.90
C SER A 11 14.54 18.15 10.90
N GLY A 12 15.28 18.17 12.00
CA GLY A 12 15.18 17.17 13.07
C GLY A 12 13.81 17.17 13.77
N PHE A 13 13.26 18.35 14.05
CA PHE A 13 11.94 18.47 14.68
C PHE A 13 10.80 18.05 13.75
N PHE A 14 10.87 18.40 12.47
CA PHE A 14 9.91 17.96 11.47
C PHE A 14 10.01 16.45 11.20
N THR A 15 11.19 15.87 11.18
CA THR A 15 11.39 14.43 11.04
C THR A 15 10.80 13.69 12.25
N ALA A 16 11.05 14.17 13.48
CA ALA A 16 10.46 13.60 14.70
C ALA A 16 8.92 13.72 14.72
N LYS A 17 8.36 14.86 14.30
CA LYS A 17 6.92 15.09 14.25
C LYS A 17 6.22 14.23 13.18
N ALA A 18 6.88 13.97 12.04
CA ALA A 18 6.37 13.08 11.01
C ALA A 18 6.49 11.62 11.40
N MET A 19 7.62 11.24 12.02
CA MET A 19 7.77 9.92 12.60
C MET A 19 6.71 9.70 13.70
N ASN A 20 6.46 10.67 14.58
CA ASN A 20 5.40 10.62 15.58
C ASN A 20 4.00 10.57 14.95
N LYS A 21 3.76 11.23 13.81
CA LYS A 21 2.50 11.14 13.07
C LYS A 21 2.37 9.77 12.41
N ALA A 22 3.41 9.26 11.76
CA ALA A 22 3.47 7.90 11.21
C ALA A 22 3.34 6.84 12.32
N ILE A 23 3.95 7.07 13.48
CA ILE A 23 3.88 6.21 14.68
C ILE A 23 2.48 6.21 15.31
N LYS A 24 1.79 7.37 15.42
CA LYS A 24 0.39 7.43 15.87
C LYS A 24 -0.56 6.65 14.96
N TRP A 25 -0.22 6.51 13.70
CA TRP A 25 -1.01 5.73 12.75
C TRP A 25 -0.84 4.22 12.92
N CYS A 26 0.25 3.77 13.53
CA CYS A 26 0.63 2.36 13.58
C CYS A 26 0.47 1.69 14.93
N SER A 27 0.07 2.36 16.02
CA SER A 27 0.18 1.80 17.39
C SER A 27 1.54 1.13 17.67
N TYR A 28 2.62 1.60 17.01
CA TYR A 28 3.97 1.07 17.11
C TYR A 28 4.77 1.86 18.14
N THR A 29 5.31 1.20 19.13
CA THR A 29 6.21 1.80 20.14
C THR A 29 7.62 2.02 19.56
N PRO A 30 8.23 3.22 19.73
CA PRO A 30 9.49 3.62 19.11
C PRO A 30 10.75 2.81 19.52
N SER A 31 10.64 1.82 20.40
CA SER A 31 11.77 1.07 20.93
C SER A 31 12.47 0.12 19.93
N LYS A 32 12.05 0.10 18.64
CA LYS A 32 12.64 -0.75 17.59
C LYS A 32 12.76 -0.04 16.24
N ILE A 33 13.25 1.20 16.20
CA ILE A 33 13.72 1.83 14.93
C ILE A 33 15.13 1.28 14.58
N GLU A 34 15.39 0.01 14.82
CA GLU A 34 16.68 -0.62 14.51
C GLU A 34 16.78 -1.09 13.04
N ASP A 35 15.70 -1.06 12.28
CA ASP A 35 15.70 -1.56 10.89
C ASP A 35 15.74 -0.44 9.85
N THR A 36 16.67 0.48 10.00
CA THR A 36 17.03 1.47 8.98
C THR A 36 17.97 0.84 7.96
N ARG A 37 17.59 0.81 6.69
CA ARG A 37 18.37 0.16 5.63
C ARG A 37 18.50 1.03 4.42
N LYS A 38 19.70 1.11 3.84
CA LYS A 38 19.92 1.73 2.55
C LYS A 38 19.44 0.81 1.43
N VAL A 39 18.79 1.38 0.43
CA VAL A 39 18.31 0.69 -0.77
C VAL A 39 18.76 1.44 -2.01
N ARG A 40 19.07 0.73 -3.09
CA ARG A 40 19.47 1.28 -4.37
C ARG A 40 18.34 1.11 -5.38
N LEU A 41 18.01 2.19 -6.10
CA LEU A 41 17.01 2.15 -7.17
C LEU A 41 17.54 1.33 -8.36
N LEU A 42 16.78 0.32 -8.76
CA LEU A 42 17.09 -0.55 -9.91
C LEU A 42 16.33 -0.16 -11.16
N SER A 43 15.04 0.22 -11.01
CA SER A 43 14.21 0.66 -12.14
C SER A 43 13.04 1.51 -11.69
N LYS A 44 12.51 2.28 -12.65
CA LYS A 44 11.25 3.03 -12.58
C LYS A 44 10.42 2.70 -13.80
N GLU A 45 9.12 2.45 -13.59
CA GLU A 45 8.19 2.11 -14.67
C GLU A 45 6.83 2.76 -14.44
N ILE A 46 6.23 3.34 -15.49
CA ILE A 46 4.83 3.81 -15.46
C ILE A 46 3.94 2.64 -15.81
N ILE A 47 3.17 2.14 -14.83
CA ILE A 47 2.33 0.94 -14.95
C ILE A 47 0.84 1.23 -15.17
N SER A 48 0.45 2.50 -15.09
CA SER A 48 -0.89 3.00 -15.42
C SER A 48 -0.81 4.51 -15.65
N ASP A 49 -1.90 5.17 -16.09
CA ASP A 49 -1.92 6.61 -16.42
C ASP A 49 -1.22 7.50 -15.39
N ASN A 50 -1.30 7.15 -14.13
CA ASN A 50 -0.79 7.98 -13.04
C ASN A 50 -0.07 7.19 -11.94
N THR A 51 0.44 6.01 -12.22
CA THR A 51 1.13 5.18 -11.24
C THR A 51 2.53 4.83 -11.67
N LEU A 52 3.49 5.17 -10.83
CA LEU A 52 4.90 4.83 -10.95
C LEU A 52 5.20 3.62 -10.06
N LEU A 53 5.78 2.58 -10.65
CA LEU A 53 6.38 1.44 -9.97
C LEU A 53 7.88 1.69 -9.79
N LEU A 54 8.37 1.54 -8.57
CA LEU A 54 9.76 1.65 -8.18
C LEU A 54 10.28 0.28 -7.78
N THR A 55 11.42 -0.13 -8.34
CA THR A 55 12.09 -1.36 -7.94
C THR A 55 13.44 -1.01 -7.31
N PHE A 56 13.66 -1.48 -6.10
CA PHE A 56 14.90 -1.33 -5.34
C PHE A 56 15.56 -2.69 -5.07
N GLU A 57 16.87 -2.67 -4.79
CA GLU A 57 17.54 -3.80 -4.16
C GLU A 57 16.86 -4.15 -2.84
N LYS A 58 16.60 -5.43 -2.62
CA LYS A 58 16.12 -5.88 -1.31
C LYS A 58 17.31 -6.00 -0.34
N PRO A 59 17.30 -5.29 0.79
CA PRO A 59 18.37 -5.40 1.76
C PRO A 59 18.50 -6.82 2.32
N LYS A 60 19.74 -7.30 2.47
CA LYS A 60 20.01 -8.59 3.11
C LYS A 60 19.41 -8.64 4.52
N GLY A 61 18.75 -9.76 4.83
CA GLY A 61 18.10 -9.98 6.13
C GLY A 61 16.80 -9.18 6.33
N LEU A 62 16.30 -8.44 5.34
CA LEU A 62 14.98 -7.84 5.43
C LEU A 62 13.90 -8.93 5.34
N THR A 63 13.18 -9.13 6.43
CA THR A 63 12.01 -9.99 6.51
C THR A 63 10.77 -9.14 6.76
N TYR A 64 9.66 -9.47 6.09
CA TYR A 64 8.39 -8.79 6.28
C TYR A 64 7.24 -9.74 5.90
N LYS A 65 6.02 -9.35 6.21
CA LYS A 65 4.81 -10.08 5.82
C LYS A 65 4.14 -9.36 4.65
N ALA A 66 3.53 -10.11 3.75
CA ALA A 66 2.72 -9.55 2.68
C ALA A 66 1.64 -8.61 3.23
N GLY A 67 1.51 -7.43 2.62
CA GLY A 67 0.62 -6.36 3.06
C GLY A 67 1.25 -5.28 3.95
N GLN A 68 2.45 -5.51 4.50
CA GLN A 68 3.18 -4.49 5.27
C GLN A 68 3.75 -3.38 4.38
N TYR A 69 4.12 -2.26 4.99
CA TYR A 69 4.71 -1.11 4.32
C TYR A 69 6.09 -0.75 4.87
N ALA A 70 6.81 0.09 4.14
CA ALA A 70 8.02 0.76 4.59
C ALA A 70 7.83 2.28 4.51
N VAL A 71 8.57 3.03 5.32
CA VAL A 71 8.74 4.46 5.10
C VAL A 71 9.98 4.66 4.23
N LEU A 72 9.80 5.16 3.02
CA LEU A 72 10.88 5.50 2.09
C LEU A 72 11.32 6.94 2.32
N GLN A 73 12.62 7.16 2.57
CA GLN A 73 13.25 8.46 2.78
C GLN A 73 14.28 8.73 1.68
N LEU A 74 14.18 9.90 1.05
CA LEU A 74 15.14 10.39 0.08
C LEU A 74 16.27 11.13 0.80
N HIS A 75 17.54 10.92 0.39
CA HIS A 75 18.69 11.55 1.02
C HIS A 75 18.92 12.99 0.55
N THR A 76 18.82 13.20 -0.75
CA THR A 76 19.05 14.49 -1.40
C THR A 76 17.90 14.81 -2.35
N PRO A 77 16.70 15.13 -1.81
CA PRO A 77 15.58 15.44 -2.66
C PRO A 77 15.83 16.76 -3.40
N GLN A 78 15.59 16.76 -4.70
CA GLN A 78 15.78 17.95 -5.54
C GLN A 78 14.74 19.02 -5.21
N TYR A 79 13.57 18.61 -4.70
CA TYR A 79 12.48 19.50 -4.31
C TYR A 79 12.22 19.37 -2.81
N THR A 80 12.29 20.49 -2.07
CA THR A 80 12.24 20.49 -0.60
C THR A 80 11.13 21.36 -0.01
N HIS A 81 10.26 21.98 -0.82
CA HIS A 81 9.20 22.87 -0.35
C HIS A 81 8.28 22.21 0.69
N LEU A 82 8.41 22.58 1.96
CA LEU A 82 7.54 22.22 3.09
C LEU A 82 7.08 20.74 3.15
N ASP A 83 7.53 19.92 2.20
CA ASP A 83 7.19 18.53 2.05
C ASP A 83 8.34 17.67 2.61
N MET A 84 7.98 16.72 3.46
CA MET A 84 9.00 15.85 4.06
C MET A 84 9.56 14.89 3.02
N PRO A 85 10.89 14.65 3.03
CA PRO A 85 11.53 13.75 2.07
C PRO A 85 11.28 12.25 2.38
N LEU A 86 10.14 11.95 2.99
CA LEU A 86 9.77 10.59 3.37
C LEU A 86 8.27 10.32 3.17
N ARG A 87 7.94 9.07 2.79
CA ARG A 87 6.54 8.61 2.64
C ARG A 87 6.41 7.14 3.04
N PRO A 88 5.30 6.78 3.73
CA PRO A 88 4.90 5.40 3.87
C PRO A 88 4.43 4.85 2.51
N LEU A 89 4.96 3.71 2.10
CA LEU A 89 4.62 3.02 0.86
C LEU A 89 4.49 1.52 1.14
N SER A 90 3.36 0.94 0.76
CA SER A 90 3.14 -0.50 0.89
C SER A 90 4.11 -1.27 -0.01
N MET A 91 4.68 -2.35 0.50
CA MET A 91 5.56 -3.23 -0.26
C MET A 91 4.72 -4.08 -1.22
N VAL A 92 4.86 -3.80 -2.52
CA VAL A 92 4.16 -4.53 -3.60
C VAL A 92 4.76 -5.91 -3.82
N SER A 93 6.11 -6.01 -3.70
CA SER A 93 6.83 -7.28 -3.82
C SER A 93 6.42 -8.24 -2.70
N HIS A 94 6.35 -9.54 -3.05
CA HIS A 94 6.21 -10.58 -2.03
C HIS A 94 7.53 -10.75 -1.24
N PRO A 95 7.47 -11.11 0.07
CA PRO A 95 8.66 -11.29 0.89
C PRO A 95 9.73 -12.26 0.35
N SER A 96 9.34 -13.24 -0.47
CA SER A 96 10.28 -14.20 -1.09
C SER A 96 11.03 -13.65 -2.31
N GLN A 97 10.66 -12.47 -2.82
CA GLN A 97 11.32 -11.89 -3.99
C GLN A 97 12.66 -11.23 -3.61
N ASP A 98 13.61 -11.23 -4.55
CA ASP A 98 14.93 -10.64 -4.37
C ASP A 98 14.96 -9.12 -4.55
N THR A 99 13.86 -8.53 -4.99
CA THR A 99 13.71 -7.08 -5.15
C THR A 99 12.60 -6.54 -4.25
N LEU A 100 12.75 -5.27 -3.87
CA LEU A 100 11.75 -4.54 -3.09
C LEU A 100 11.03 -3.57 -4.02
N LYS A 101 9.71 -3.73 -4.17
CA LYS A 101 8.90 -2.92 -5.07
C LYS A 101 7.90 -2.07 -4.32
N PHE A 102 7.78 -0.82 -4.74
CA PHE A 102 6.77 0.13 -4.28
C PHE A 102 6.04 0.74 -5.46
N ALA A 103 4.76 1.05 -5.31
CA ALA A 103 4.06 1.84 -6.31
C ALA A 103 3.41 3.06 -5.67
N MET A 104 3.38 4.17 -6.40
CA MET A 104 2.79 5.41 -5.94
C MET A 104 2.09 6.16 -7.07
N ARG A 105 1.09 6.98 -6.72
CA ARG A 105 0.50 7.91 -7.68
C ARG A 105 1.46 9.03 -8.02
N ILE A 106 1.59 9.34 -9.30
CA ILE A 106 2.29 10.52 -9.80
C ILE A 106 1.47 11.76 -9.43
N SER A 107 2.10 12.76 -8.84
CA SER A 107 1.51 14.08 -8.54
C SER A 107 2.61 15.11 -8.31
N ASN A 108 2.23 16.39 -8.16
CA ASN A 108 3.17 17.52 -8.04
C ASN A 108 3.76 17.73 -6.64
N SER A 109 3.63 16.80 -5.67
CA SER A 109 4.30 16.95 -4.37
C SER A 109 5.82 16.90 -4.54
N ALA A 110 6.54 17.64 -3.70
CA ALA A 110 8.01 17.72 -3.76
C ALA A 110 8.67 16.34 -3.66
N PHE A 111 8.18 15.47 -2.77
CA PHE A 111 8.65 14.08 -2.66
C PHE A 111 8.51 13.30 -3.97
N LYS A 112 7.32 13.36 -4.61
CA LYS A 112 7.05 12.58 -5.82
C LYS A 112 7.80 13.10 -7.03
N ARG A 113 7.97 14.43 -7.14
CA ARG A 113 8.83 15.03 -8.16
C ARG A 113 10.28 14.59 -7.98
N SER A 114 10.82 14.62 -6.74
CA SER A 114 12.17 14.15 -6.45
C SER A 114 12.37 12.67 -6.80
N ILE A 115 11.37 11.82 -6.56
CA ILE A 115 11.41 10.41 -6.99
C ILE A 115 11.42 10.28 -8.52
N MET A 116 10.64 11.10 -9.22
CA MET A 116 10.64 11.10 -10.70
C MET A 116 12.00 11.42 -11.26
N ASP A 117 12.77 12.30 -10.60
CA ASP A 117 14.10 12.72 -11.04
C ASP A 117 15.24 11.81 -10.55
N MET A 118 14.98 10.88 -9.63
CA MET A 118 15.99 9.89 -9.24
C MET A 118 16.47 9.08 -10.45
N SER A 119 17.76 8.82 -10.52
CA SER A 119 18.40 7.96 -11.52
C SER A 119 18.52 6.52 -10.99
N VAL A 120 18.58 5.56 -11.91
CA VAL A 120 18.97 4.19 -11.56
C VAL A 120 20.35 4.20 -10.90
N GLY A 121 20.50 3.52 -9.78
CA GLY A 121 21.70 3.54 -8.95
C GLY A 121 21.63 4.49 -7.75
N ASP A 122 20.72 5.46 -7.74
CA ASP A 122 20.54 6.37 -6.60
C ASP A 122 20.10 5.62 -5.36
N GLN A 123 20.49 6.17 -4.21
CA GLN A 123 20.20 5.56 -2.90
C GLN A 123 19.07 6.30 -2.17
N ALA A 124 18.29 5.51 -1.47
CA ALA A 124 17.32 5.96 -0.49
C ALA A 124 17.48 5.16 0.81
N THR A 125 16.79 5.57 1.86
CA THR A 125 16.68 4.82 3.10
C THR A 125 15.26 4.31 3.27
N ILE A 126 15.11 3.09 3.78
CA ILE A 126 13.83 2.56 4.22
C ILE A 126 13.85 2.28 5.72
N PHE A 127 12.69 2.47 6.34
CA PHE A 127 12.36 2.00 7.67
C PHE A 127 11.30 0.92 7.50
N ALA A 128 11.67 -0.34 7.72
CA ALA A 128 10.81 -1.51 7.42
C ALA A 128 11.15 -2.70 8.32
N PRO A 129 10.19 -3.62 8.60
CA PRO A 129 8.80 -3.56 8.15
C PRO A 129 7.90 -2.78 9.11
N MET A 130 6.80 -2.23 8.60
CA MET A 130 5.78 -1.55 9.39
C MET A 130 4.37 -1.99 9.01
N GLY A 131 3.41 -1.78 9.92
CA GLY A 131 1.99 -2.04 9.71
C GLY A 131 1.53 -3.45 10.04
N ASN A 132 0.21 -3.57 10.24
CA ASN A 132 -0.48 -4.81 10.64
C ASN A 132 -1.55 -5.25 9.64
N PHE A 133 -1.54 -4.66 8.44
CA PHE A 133 -2.43 -5.04 7.35
C PHE A 133 -1.89 -6.30 6.66
N THR A 134 -2.03 -7.45 7.35
CA THR A 134 -1.47 -8.75 6.91
C THR A 134 -2.54 -9.82 6.91
N LEU A 135 -2.33 -10.87 6.14
CA LEU A 135 -3.25 -12.00 6.08
C LEU A 135 -3.47 -12.63 7.46
N ARG A 136 -4.71 -12.96 7.74
CA ARG A 136 -5.15 -13.76 8.89
C ARG A 136 -5.73 -15.06 8.34
N ASN A 137 -5.23 -16.18 8.84
CA ASN A 137 -5.64 -17.51 8.34
C ASN A 137 -7.11 -17.77 8.66
N LYS A 138 -8.01 -17.63 7.68
CA LYS A 138 -9.42 -18.06 7.77
C LYS A 138 -10.10 -18.18 6.41
N GLY A 139 -10.86 -19.24 6.24
CA GLY A 139 -11.97 -19.50 5.34
C GLY A 139 -11.90 -18.84 3.96
N HIS A 140 -12.66 -17.80 3.78
CA HIS A 140 -12.72 -16.99 2.57
C HIS A 140 -12.08 -15.62 2.79
N VAL A 141 -11.59 -15.00 1.72
CA VAL A 141 -10.92 -13.70 1.76
C VAL A 141 -11.60 -12.74 0.80
N VAL A 142 -11.94 -11.56 1.28
CA VAL A 142 -12.47 -10.48 0.45
C VAL A 142 -11.62 -9.23 0.59
N PHE A 143 -11.13 -8.73 -0.53
CA PHE A 143 -10.41 -7.48 -0.60
C PHE A 143 -11.29 -6.38 -1.21
N PHE A 144 -11.36 -5.24 -0.56
CA PHE A 144 -11.91 -3.99 -1.08
C PHE A 144 -10.76 -3.00 -1.19
N ALA A 145 -10.31 -2.72 -2.41
CA ALA A 145 -9.21 -1.81 -2.67
C ALA A 145 -9.65 -0.62 -3.52
N ALA A 146 -9.15 0.58 -3.22
CA ALA A 146 -9.40 1.77 -4.03
C ALA A 146 -8.10 2.42 -4.51
N GLY A 147 -7.99 2.63 -5.81
CA GLY A 147 -6.85 3.29 -6.44
C GLY A 147 -5.51 2.66 -6.06
N ILE A 148 -4.57 3.47 -5.55
CA ILE A 148 -3.24 2.96 -5.16
C ILE A 148 -3.27 2.04 -3.93
N GLY A 149 -4.39 1.96 -3.20
CA GLY A 149 -4.61 0.98 -2.14
C GLY A 149 -4.51 -0.49 -2.60
N ILE A 150 -4.43 -0.73 -3.89
CA ILE A 150 -4.18 -2.07 -4.44
C ILE A 150 -2.79 -2.63 -4.06
N THR A 151 -1.83 -1.78 -3.73
CA THR A 151 -0.42 -2.16 -3.53
C THR A 151 -0.19 -3.26 -2.49
N PRO A 152 -0.72 -3.20 -1.25
CA PRO A 152 -0.55 -4.29 -0.30
C PRO A 152 -1.31 -5.56 -0.73
N VAL A 153 -2.42 -5.41 -1.45
CA VAL A 153 -3.24 -6.55 -1.91
C VAL A 153 -2.49 -7.39 -2.94
N VAL A 154 -1.71 -6.77 -3.84
CA VAL A 154 -0.85 -7.48 -4.81
C VAL A 154 0.10 -8.44 -4.09
N SER A 155 0.80 -7.98 -3.06
CA SER A 155 1.69 -8.82 -2.25
C SER A 155 0.92 -9.94 -1.52
N MET A 156 -0.28 -9.63 -0.98
CA MET A 156 -1.11 -10.60 -0.27
C MET A 156 -1.71 -11.66 -1.20
N LEU A 157 -2.11 -11.31 -2.41
CA LEU A 157 -2.54 -12.29 -3.42
C LEU A 157 -1.41 -13.24 -3.78
N LYS A 158 -0.18 -12.73 -3.94
CA LYS A 158 0.98 -13.57 -4.19
C LYS A 158 1.29 -14.51 -3.03
N GLU A 159 1.10 -14.09 -1.79
CA GLU A 159 1.20 -14.95 -0.61
C GLU A 159 0.18 -16.09 -0.67
N LEU A 160 -1.09 -15.79 -0.99
CA LEU A 160 -2.15 -16.80 -1.11
C LEU A 160 -1.85 -17.80 -2.23
N GLU A 161 -1.32 -17.35 -3.38
CA GLU A 161 -0.88 -18.24 -4.47
C GLU A 161 0.21 -19.23 -4.00
N LEU A 162 1.24 -18.71 -3.31
CA LEU A 162 2.36 -19.53 -2.82
C LEU A 162 1.96 -20.50 -1.71
N GLN A 163 0.93 -20.15 -0.94
CA GLN A 163 0.33 -21.03 0.07
C GLN A 163 -0.65 -22.06 -0.53
N HIS A 164 -0.86 -22.06 -1.85
CA HIS A 164 -1.86 -22.90 -2.52
C HIS A 164 -3.25 -22.78 -1.86
N PHE A 165 -3.64 -21.55 -1.55
CA PHE A 165 -4.88 -21.27 -0.84
C PHE A 165 -6.11 -21.75 -1.64
N ILE A 166 -6.96 -22.58 -1.03
CA ILE A 166 -8.12 -23.20 -1.67
C ILE A 166 -9.46 -22.52 -1.36
N GLY A 167 -9.49 -21.58 -0.41
CA GLY A 167 -10.68 -20.80 -0.10
C GLY A 167 -11.05 -19.83 -1.22
N HIS A 168 -12.25 -19.29 -1.20
CA HIS A 168 -12.65 -18.25 -2.15
C HIS A 168 -11.93 -16.94 -1.85
N VAL A 169 -11.39 -16.32 -2.89
CA VAL A 169 -10.76 -15.00 -2.84
C VAL A 169 -11.50 -14.06 -3.78
N THR A 170 -12.08 -13.00 -3.25
CA THR A 170 -12.74 -11.97 -4.07
C THR A 170 -12.00 -10.65 -3.92
N LEU A 171 -11.63 -10.04 -5.04
CA LEU A 171 -11.06 -8.69 -5.09
C LEU A 171 -12.03 -7.72 -5.76
N CYS A 172 -12.60 -6.81 -4.97
CA CYS A 172 -13.33 -5.63 -5.47
C CYS A 172 -12.34 -4.47 -5.59
N TYR A 173 -11.98 -4.09 -6.81
CA TYR A 173 -11.01 -3.03 -7.07
C TYR A 173 -11.66 -1.80 -7.71
N SER A 174 -11.80 -0.73 -6.93
CA SER A 174 -12.41 0.53 -7.34
C SER A 174 -11.36 1.50 -7.91
N CYS A 175 -11.52 1.90 -9.16
CA CYS A 175 -10.68 2.86 -9.88
C CYS A 175 -11.53 3.84 -10.67
N LYS A 176 -10.93 4.92 -11.16
CA LYS A 176 -11.62 5.87 -12.03
C LYS A 176 -12.02 5.21 -13.35
N ASN A 177 -11.08 4.57 -14.04
CA ASN A 177 -11.24 3.87 -15.31
C ASN A 177 -10.18 2.76 -15.43
N GLU A 178 -10.22 1.98 -16.51
CA GLU A 178 -9.31 0.86 -16.73
C GLU A 178 -7.85 1.29 -16.86
N SER A 179 -7.57 2.40 -17.56
CA SER A 179 -6.19 2.90 -17.76
C SER A 179 -5.54 3.40 -16.47
N SER A 180 -6.33 3.78 -15.46
CA SER A 180 -5.86 4.17 -14.13
C SER A 180 -5.73 3.00 -13.15
N ALA A 181 -6.14 1.79 -13.55
CA ALA A 181 -6.11 0.61 -12.70
C ALA A 181 -4.72 -0.03 -12.70
N ALA A 182 -3.88 0.31 -11.71
CA ALA A 182 -2.57 -0.29 -11.55
C ALA A 182 -2.67 -1.82 -11.38
N PHE A 183 -1.73 -2.55 -11.98
CA PHE A 183 -1.66 -4.03 -11.93
C PHE A 183 -2.87 -4.76 -12.54
N HIS A 184 -3.71 -4.07 -13.32
CA HIS A 184 -4.97 -4.65 -13.82
C HIS A 184 -4.76 -5.96 -14.60
N LYS A 185 -3.74 -6.01 -15.46
CA LYS A 185 -3.41 -7.22 -16.24
C LYS A 185 -2.99 -8.37 -15.32
N ASP A 186 -2.12 -8.12 -14.37
CA ASP A 186 -1.62 -9.13 -13.43
C ASP A 186 -2.75 -9.65 -12.53
N LEU A 187 -3.62 -8.76 -12.07
CA LEU A 187 -4.79 -9.12 -11.26
C LEU A 187 -5.79 -9.99 -12.02
N LYS A 188 -5.95 -9.79 -13.32
CA LYS A 188 -6.77 -10.69 -14.17
C LYS A 188 -6.17 -12.07 -14.34
N GLN A 189 -4.84 -12.19 -14.24
CA GLN A 189 -4.08 -13.44 -14.47
C GLN A 189 -3.71 -14.15 -13.17
N CYS A 190 -4.28 -13.74 -12.03
CA CYS A 190 -4.05 -14.39 -10.74
C CYS A 190 -4.42 -15.88 -10.82
N SER A 191 -3.51 -16.75 -10.37
CA SER A 191 -3.61 -18.20 -10.55
C SER A 191 -4.33 -18.94 -9.42
N LEU A 192 -4.94 -18.22 -8.47
CA LEU A 192 -5.72 -18.82 -7.39
C LEU A 192 -6.95 -19.58 -7.94
N PRO A 193 -7.23 -20.81 -7.51
CA PRO A 193 -8.27 -21.66 -8.11
C PRO A 193 -9.70 -21.10 -7.94
N ASN A 194 -9.97 -20.39 -6.83
CA ASN A 194 -11.29 -19.84 -6.52
C ASN A 194 -11.21 -18.30 -6.42
N TYR A 195 -10.57 -17.67 -7.40
CA TYR A 195 -10.40 -16.23 -7.46
C TYR A 195 -11.46 -15.54 -8.31
N THR A 196 -12.01 -14.47 -7.76
CA THR A 196 -12.95 -13.59 -8.46
C THR A 196 -12.43 -12.16 -8.44
N TYR A 197 -12.13 -11.62 -9.62
CA TYR A 197 -11.71 -10.23 -9.78
C TYR A 197 -12.87 -9.37 -10.27
N LEU A 198 -13.24 -8.37 -9.48
CA LEU A 198 -14.36 -7.46 -9.70
C LEU A 198 -13.84 -6.01 -9.82
N PRO A 199 -13.34 -5.58 -10.99
CA PRO A 199 -13.00 -4.18 -11.20
C PRO A 199 -14.27 -3.32 -11.26
N VAL A 200 -14.25 -2.17 -10.56
CA VAL A 200 -15.33 -1.19 -10.54
C VAL A 200 -14.79 0.15 -11.03
N PHE A 201 -15.14 0.52 -12.27
CA PHE A 201 -14.69 1.75 -12.90
C PHE A 201 -15.70 2.87 -12.65
N THR A 202 -15.42 3.73 -11.66
CA THR A 202 -16.36 4.74 -11.14
C THR A 202 -16.71 5.86 -12.11
N GLN A 203 -16.02 5.96 -13.24
CA GLN A 203 -16.36 6.90 -14.32
C GLN A 203 -17.60 6.44 -15.11
N THR A 204 -17.82 5.12 -15.21
CA THR A 204 -18.89 4.51 -16.03
C THR A 204 -19.82 3.62 -15.22
N GLN A 205 -19.46 3.26 -14.00
CA GLN A 205 -20.19 2.35 -13.14
C GLN A 205 -20.56 3.02 -11.81
N LYS A 206 -21.60 2.52 -11.15
CA LYS A 206 -21.91 2.88 -9.77
C LYS A 206 -20.80 2.41 -8.84
N ARG A 207 -20.59 3.15 -7.74
CA ARG A 207 -19.67 2.74 -6.68
C ARG A 207 -20.14 1.43 -6.03
N ILE A 208 -19.21 0.78 -5.36
CA ILE A 208 -19.50 -0.41 -4.53
C ILE A 208 -20.50 0.00 -3.45
N ASP A 209 -21.69 -0.57 -3.49
CA ASP A 209 -22.75 -0.35 -2.50
C ASP A 209 -23.21 -1.69 -1.89
N LYS A 210 -24.17 -1.64 -0.96
CA LYS A 210 -24.73 -2.82 -0.30
C LYS A 210 -25.28 -3.82 -1.33
N THR A 211 -25.98 -3.36 -2.35
CA THR A 211 -26.58 -4.22 -3.39
C THR A 211 -25.51 -4.91 -4.21
N TYR A 212 -24.45 -4.17 -4.58
CA TYR A 212 -23.30 -4.72 -5.28
C TYR A 212 -22.64 -5.84 -4.50
N ILE A 213 -22.37 -5.61 -3.21
CA ILE A 213 -21.71 -6.58 -2.33
C ILE A 213 -22.58 -7.84 -2.19
N SER A 214 -23.88 -7.70 -1.87
CA SER A 214 -24.80 -8.85 -1.70
C SER A 214 -24.93 -9.68 -2.98
N LYS A 215 -24.84 -9.05 -4.14
CA LYS A 215 -24.95 -9.74 -5.43
C LYS A 215 -23.69 -10.54 -5.81
N HIS A 216 -22.51 -10.01 -5.49
CA HIS A 216 -21.25 -10.54 -6.03
C HIS A 216 -20.40 -11.29 -4.99
N ILE A 217 -20.71 -11.22 -3.70
CA ILE A 217 -19.91 -11.80 -2.62
C ILE A 217 -20.80 -12.71 -1.74
N PRO A 218 -21.11 -13.92 -2.20
CA PRO A 218 -22.02 -14.82 -1.49
C PRO A 218 -21.44 -15.32 -0.15
N TYR A 219 -20.11 -15.35 0.00
CA TYR A 219 -19.43 -15.86 1.20
C TYR A 219 -19.03 -14.74 2.19
N LEU A 220 -19.66 -13.57 2.09
CA LEU A 220 -19.27 -12.38 2.85
C LEU A 220 -19.18 -12.60 4.36
N LEU A 221 -20.16 -13.27 4.95
CA LEU A 221 -20.25 -13.47 6.41
C LEU A 221 -19.18 -14.42 6.95
N ASP A 222 -18.72 -15.35 6.10
CA ASP A 222 -17.69 -16.33 6.44
C ASP A 222 -16.28 -15.88 6.01
N SER A 223 -16.17 -14.62 5.53
CA SER A 223 -14.95 -14.10 4.97
C SER A 223 -14.17 -13.21 5.94
N GLN A 224 -12.84 -13.26 5.83
CA GLN A 224 -11.97 -12.20 6.34
C GLN A 224 -11.96 -11.05 5.32
N CYS A 225 -12.45 -9.88 5.71
CA CYS A 225 -12.55 -8.70 4.86
C CYS A 225 -11.36 -7.76 5.07
N TYR A 226 -10.73 -7.34 3.98
CA TYR A 226 -9.62 -6.38 3.95
C TYR A 226 -10.06 -5.13 3.20
N ILE A 227 -9.97 -3.96 3.82
CA ILE A 227 -10.38 -2.69 3.21
C ILE A 227 -9.18 -1.77 3.18
N VAL A 228 -8.83 -1.26 1.98
CA VAL A 228 -7.69 -0.38 1.82
C VAL A 228 -7.91 0.68 0.73
N GLY A 229 -7.57 1.93 1.05
CA GLY A 229 -7.74 3.06 0.13
C GLY A 229 -7.80 4.40 0.85
N THR A 230 -8.55 5.36 0.32
CA THR A 230 -8.76 6.65 0.99
C THR A 230 -9.63 6.47 2.24
N HIS A 231 -9.46 7.35 3.23
CA HIS A 231 -10.25 7.31 4.47
C HIS A 231 -11.77 7.23 4.21
N SER A 232 -12.29 8.02 3.27
CA SER A 232 -13.72 8.00 2.91
C SER A 232 -14.16 6.65 2.38
N PHE A 233 -13.36 6.03 1.48
CA PHE A 233 -13.65 4.70 0.95
C PHE A 233 -13.65 3.64 2.04
N VAL A 234 -12.62 3.64 2.89
CA VAL A 234 -12.50 2.67 4.00
C VAL A 234 -13.69 2.78 4.95
N LYS A 235 -14.08 4.00 5.33
CA LYS A 235 -15.23 4.25 6.20
C LYS A 235 -16.56 3.81 5.58
N GLU A 236 -16.76 4.12 4.30
CA GLU A 236 -17.97 3.74 3.55
C GLU A 236 -18.13 2.22 3.48
N ILE A 237 -17.09 1.50 3.03
CA ILE A 237 -17.13 0.03 2.94
C ILE A 237 -17.27 -0.61 4.32
N GLU A 238 -16.53 -0.15 5.35
CA GLU A 238 -16.69 -0.65 6.72
C GLU A 238 -18.14 -0.52 7.19
N THR A 239 -18.77 0.63 6.97
CA THR A 239 -20.17 0.86 7.35
C THR A 239 -21.12 -0.12 6.67
N ILE A 240 -20.93 -0.35 5.37
CA ILE A 240 -21.73 -1.31 4.59
C ILE A 240 -21.56 -2.73 5.12
N LEU A 241 -20.32 -3.17 5.36
CA LEU A 241 -20.02 -4.52 5.86
C LEU A 241 -20.64 -4.78 7.23
N LEU A 242 -20.49 -3.85 8.16
CA LEU A 242 -21.11 -3.94 9.49
C LEU A 242 -22.63 -3.97 9.39
N GLY A 243 -23.23 -3.16 8.51
CA GLY A 243 -24.67 -3.15 8.25
C GLY A 243 -25.21 -4.41 7.55
N GLN A 244 -24.34 -5.24 6.99
CA GLN A 244 -24.65 -6.55 6.42
C GLN A 244 -24.36 -7.72 7.39
N GLY A 245 -23.94 -7.43 8.63
CA GLY A 245 -23.71 -8.43 9.66
C GLY A 245 -22.28 -8.96 9.73
N VAL A 246 -21.34 -8.42 8.96
CA VAL A 246 -19.93 -8.82 9.09
C VAL A 246 -19.41 -8.42 10.47
N HIS A 247 -18.83 -9.38 11.19
CA HIS A 247 -18.32 -9.12 12.53
C HIS A 247 -17.08 -8.20 12.46
N ARG A 248 -16.99 -7.19 13.35
CA ARG A 248 -15.87 -6.22 13.36
C ARG A 248 -14.47 -6.86 13.39
N LYS A 249 -14.31 -8.00 14.09
CA LYS A 249 -13.05 -8.75 14.14
C LYS A 249 -12.66 -9.39 12.78
N ALA A 250 -13.62 -9.58 11.90
CA ALA A 250 -13.38 -10.07 10.54
C ALA A 250 -12.98 -8.95 9.56
N ILE A 251 -12.92 -7.69 10.01
CA ILE A 251 -12.55 -6.56 9.17
C ILE A 251 -11.13 -6.10 9.56
N VAL A 252 -10.24 -6.08 8.58
CA VAL A 252 -8.89 -5.50 8.65
C VAL A 252 -8.87 -4.30 7.71
N LYS A 253 -8.39 -3.17 8.15
CA LYS A 253 -8.41 -1.95 7.35
C LYS A 253 -7.10 -1.18 7.43
N ASP A 254 -6.79 -0.50 6.34
CA ASP A 254 -5.69 0.45 6.23
C ASP A 254 -6.14 1.65 5.39
N ASP A 255 -5.87 2.86 5.84
CA ASP A 255 -6.24 4.06 5.11
C ASP A 255 -5.02 4.92 4.79
N PHE A 256 -5.01 5.46 3.57
CA PHE A 256 -3.95 6.32 3.05
C PHE A 256 -4.40 7.78 3.11
N ASN A 257 -4.01 8.48 4.17
CA ASN A 257 -4.20 9.94 4.31
C ASN A 257 -2.88 10.69 4.26
#